data_eed2df652e1d63bd1b5d1fcb331f7f1e
#
_entry.id   eed2df652e1d63bd1b5d1fcb331f7f1e
#
_cell.length_a   1.000
_cell.length_b   1.000
_cell.length_c   1.000
_cell.angle_alpha   90.00
_cell.angle_beta   90.00
_cell.angle_gamma   90.00
#
_symmetry.space_group_name_H-M   'P 1'
#
loop_
_entity.id
_entity.type
_entity.pdbx_description
1 polymer ?
#
loop_
_entity_poly.entity_id
_entity_poly.type
_entity_poly.pdbx_seq_one_letter_code
_entity_poly.pdbx_strand_id
1 'polypeptide(L)'
;GNTHALFVDAGNDRIGVLNSSPAVTLDVTGTIRASTGILFGTDTSADNTLDDYEEGSSDLSFQDSAGANYSGSYGSQRNFRYQKIGNRVYGQFRVQTNSGGNISSGLTSSNGIQLSGLPFTSNAASAAHYGIGHAASDSFGVNFDGDDRDVFCYVEPGSSIIKFAFTHDNDEPERVLVSEIPVFSPGAYAGYMLAGNLTYLV
;
A
#
# COMPACT_ATOMS: atom_id res chain seq x y z
N GLY A 1 -35.00 25.17 -7.91
CA GLY A 1 -33.69 25.14 -8.57
C GLY A 1 -32.79 26.23 -8.01
N ASN A 2 -31.47 26.01 -8.08
CA ASN A 2 -30.49 27.00 -7.65
C ASN A 2 -30.49 28.17 -8.66
N THR A 3 -30.69 29.41 -8.20
CA THR A 3 -30.74 30.61 -9.05
C THR A 3 -29.34 31.02 -9.58
N HIS A 4 -28.26 30.41 -9.06
CA HIS A 4 -26.89 30.74 -9.39
C HIS A 4 -26.10 29.49 -9.81
N ALA A 5 -26.58 28.77 -10.82
CA ALA A 5 -25.87 27.61 -11.36
C ALA A 5 -24.46 27.99 -11.90
N LEU A 6 -24.39 29.19 -12.52
CA LEU A 6 -23.14 29.86 -12.90
C LEU A 6 -23.26 31.34 -12.51
N PHE A 7 -22.30 31.82 -11.74
CA PHE A 7 -22.21 33.23 -11.33
C PHE A 7 -20.91 33.83 -11.83
N VAL A 8 -20.96 34.97 -12.50
CA VAL A 8 -19.77 35.71 -12.97
C VAL A 8 -19.68 37.00 -12.18
N ASP A 9 -18.66 37.14 -11.36
CA ASP A 9 -18.30 38.36 -10.64
C ASP A 9 -17.21 39.09 -11.42
N ALA A 10 -17.66 39.90 -12.38
CA ALA A 10 -16.74 40.64 -13.24
C ALA A 10 -15.99 41.77 -12.52
N GLY A 11 -16.48 42.21 -11.35
CA GLY A 11 -15.81 43.22 -10.53
C GLY A 11 -14.58 42.70 -9.81
N ASN A 12 -14.49 41.38 -9.59
CA ASN A 12 -13.41 40.71 -8.87
C ASN A 12 -12.72 39.61 -9.71
N ASP A 13 -13.04 39.51 -11.02
CA ASP A 13 -12.51 38.52 -11.94
C ASP A 13 -12.69 37.06 -11.45
N ARG A 14 -13.92 36.72 -10.98
CA ARG A 14 -14.23 35.41 -10.39
C ARG A 14 -15.43 34.75 -11.04
N ILE A 15 -15.41 33.41 -11.03
CA ILE A 15 -16.53 32.56 -11.46
C ILE A 15 -16.93 31.65 -10.30
N GLY A 16 -18.21 31.68 -9.95
CA GLY A 16 -18.83 30.75 -9.00
C GLY A 16 -19.69 29.72 -9.72
N VAL A 17 -19.51 28.44 -9.42
CA VAL A 17 -20.42 27.37 -9.83
C VAL A 17 -21.21 26.94 -8.58
N LEU A 18 -22.51 27.11 -8.63
CA LEU A 18 -23.40 26.95 -7.45
C LEU A 18 -22.99 27.83 -6.25
N ASN A 19 -22.23 28.88 -6.49
CA ASN A 19 -21.79 29.86 -5.49
C ASN A 19 -21.96 31.28 -6.04
N SER A 20 -22.73 32.10 -5.35
CA SER A 20 -22.97 33.50 -5.71
C SER A 20 -22.01 34.51 -5.06
N SER A 21 -21.03 34.02 -4.28
CA SER A 21 -20.02 34.83 -3.60
C SER A 21 -18.67 34.16 -3.68
N PRO A 22 -18.08 33.99 -4.91
CA PRO A 22 -16.82 33.27 -5.09
C PRO A 22 -15.69 33.99 -4.37
N ALA A 23 -14.91 33.22 -3.59
CA ALA A 23 -13.77 33.74 -2.84
C ALA A 23 -12.45 33.69 -3.64
N VAL A 24 -12.38 32.86 -4.69
CA VAL A 24 -11.23 32.67 -5.59
C VAL A 24 -11.66 32.73 -7.05
N THR A 25 -10.71 32.75 -8.00
CA THR A 25 -11.00 32.93 -9.44
C THR A 25 -12.02 31.91 -9.98
N LEU A 26 -11.94 30.65 -9.58
CA LEU A 26 -12.96 29.62 -9.82
C LEU A 26 -13.34 28.97 -8.50
N ASP A 27 -14.56 29.18 -8.05
CA ASP A 27 -15.10 28.68 -6.80
C ASP A 27 -16.33 27.80 -7.08
N VAL A 28 -16.21 26.51 -6.74
CA VAL A 28 -17.24 25.49 -7.04
C VAL A 28 -17.77 24.89 -5.76
N THR A 29 -19.05 25.12 -5.50
CA THR A 29 -19.76 24.41 -4.41
C THR A 29 -20.28 23.08 -4.94
N GLY A 30 -19.44 22.05 -4.84
CA GLY A 30 -19.76 20.70 -5.33
C GLY A 30 -18.53 19.94 -5.81
N THR A 31 -18.76 18.88 -6.58
CA THR A 31 -17.71 18.03 -7.14
C THR A 31 -17.34 18.49 -8.55
N ILE A 32 -16.04 18.54 -8.86
CA ILE A 32 -15.52 18.76 -10.20
C ILE A 32 -15.13 17.40 -10.78
N ARG A 33 -15.62 17.10 -11.99
CA ARG A 33 -15.17 15.95 -12.79
C ARG A 33 -14.40 16.46 -14.01
N ALA A 34 -13.10 16.24 -14.02
CA ALA A 34 -12.26 16.38 -15.21
C ALA A 34 -12.11 15.00 -15.87
N SER A 35 -12.48 14.86 -17.15
CA SER A 35 -12.47 13.56 -17.83
C SER A 35 -11.09 13.11 -18.30
N THR A 36 -10.15 14.05 -18.42
CA THR A 36 -8.80 13.81 -18.94
C THR A 36 -7.70 14.27 -17.99
N GLY A 37 -8.06 14.81 -16.83
CA GLY A 37 -7.12 15.25 -15.81
C GLY A 37 -7.09 16.76 -15.59
N ILE A 38 -6.26 17.18 -14.65
CA ILE A 38 -6.04 18.59 -14.27
C ILE A 38 -4.55 18.90 -14.40
N LEU A 39 -4.24 19.98 -15.12
CA LEU A 39 -2.87 20.52 -15.23
C LEU A 39 -2.62 21.57 -14.15
N PHE A 40 -1.46 21.54 -13.55
CA PHE A 40 -1.02 22.52 -12.55
C PHE A 40 0.15 23.33 -13.11
N GLY A 41 0.12 24.66 -12.89
CA GLY A 41 1.16 25.58 -13.36
C GLY A 41 1.04 25.92 -14.84
N THR A 42 2.17 26.23 -15.47
CA THR A 42 2.24 26.70 -16.86
C THR A 42 2.67 25.63 -17.87
N ASP A 43 3.07 24.47 -17.40
CA ASP A 43 3.48 23.33 -18.22
C ASP A 43 2.23 22.61 -18.76
N THR A 44 2.21 22.39 -20.06
CA THR A 44 1.11 21.71 -20.76
C THR A 44 1.47 20.30 -21.21
N SER A 45 2.61 19.76 -20.75
CA SER A 45 3.02 18.38 -21.02
C SER A 45 2.01 17.40 -20.42
N ALA A 46 1.67 16.37 -21.14
CA ALA A 46 0.81 15.30 -20.64
C ALA A 46 1.37 14.63 -19.37
N ASP A 47 2.69 14.60 -19.21
CA ASP A 47 3.37 14.04 -18.05
C ASP A 47 3.08 14.79 -16.73
N ASN A 48 2.60 16.04 -16.83
CA ASN A 48 2.24 16.88 -15.67
C ASN A 48 0.73 16.92 -15.40
N THR A 49 -0.04 16.13 -16.11
CA THR A 49 -1.49 16.01 -15.90
C THR A 49 -1.76 15.09 -14.71
N LEU A 50 -2.51 15.59 -13.73
CA LEU A 50 -3.11 14.72 -12.71
C LEU A 50 -4.36 14.07 -13.31
N ASP A 51 -4.21 12.89 -13.88
CA ASP A 51 -5.27 12.13 -14.58
C ASP A 51 -5.57 10.78 -13.95
N ASP A 52 -4.74 10.34 -12.98
CA ASP A 52 -4.86 9.05 -12.34
C ASP A 52 -4.64 9.17 -10.83
N TYR A 53 -5.74 9.43 -10.12
CA TYR A 53 -5.80 9.40 -8.67
C TYR A 53 -6.81 8.35 -8.24
N GLU A 54 -6.35 7.40 -7.42
CA GLU A 54 -7.19 6.33 -6.90
C GLU A 54 -6.87 6.05 -5.43
N GLU A 55 -7.90 5.86 -4.63
CA GLU A 55 -7.79 5.35 -3.26
C GLU A 55 -8.55 4.04 -3.16
N GLY A 56 -7.98 3.09 -2.42
CA GLY A 56 -8.65 1.82 -2.26
C GLY A 56 -8.01 0.91 -1.22
N SER A 57 -8.53 -0.30 -1.22
CA SER A 57 -7.98 -1.39 -0.43
C SER A 57 -8.11 -2.71 -1.16
N SER A 58 -7.15 -3.59 -0.96
CA SER A 58 -7.19 -4.99 -1.41
C SER A 58 -6.92 -5.93 -0.24
N ASP A 59 -7.46 -7.13 -0.32
CA ASP A 59 -7.18 -8.19 0.63
C ASP A 59 -5.82 -8.82 0.33
N LEU A 60 -4.98 -8.94 1.35
CA LEU A 60 -3.71 -9.65 1.27
C LEU A 60 -3.83 -11.08 1.83
N SER A 61 -3.00 -11.98 1.35
CA SER A 61 -2.93 -13.35 1.84
C SER A 61 -1.49 -13.76 2.09
N PHE A 62 -1.25 -14.45 3.21
CA PHE A 62 0.03 -15.12 3.42
C PHE A 62 0.24 -16.20 2.36
N GLN A 63 1.44 -16.22 1.82
CA GLN A 63 1.89 -17.16 0.82
C GLN A 63 3.35 -17.51 1.09
N ASP A 64 3.81 -18.68 0.73
CA ASP A 64 5.24 -18.98 0.73
C ASP A 64 5.88 -18.72 -0.63
N SER A 65 7.20 -18.69 -0.68
CA SER A 65 7.96 -18.39 -1.90
C SER A 65 7.83 -19.46 -3.01
N ALA A 66 7.23 -20.61 -2.73
CA ALA A 66 6.85 -21.61 -3.72
C ALA A 66 5.43 -21.41 -4.26
N GLY A 67 4.69 -20.42 -3.75
CA GLY A 67 3.32 -20.08 -4.18
C GLY A 67 2.21 -20.82 -3.43
N ALA A 68 2.55 -21.58 -2.36
CA ALA A 68 1.53 -22.18 -1.51
C ALA A 68 0.83 -21.11 -0.66
N ASN A 69 -0.49 -21.18 -0.56
CA ASN A 69 -1.28 -20.23 0.20
C ASN A 69 -1.55 -20.71 1.62
N TYR A 70 -1.58 -19.76 2.55
CA TYR A 70 -2.04 -20.01 3.92
C TYR A 70 -3.47 -20.54 3.91
N SER A 71 -3.68 -21.70 4.54
CA SER A 71 -4.97 -22.39 4.60
C SER A 71 -5.72 -22.20 5.92
N GLY A 72 -5.12 -21.48 6.88
CA GLY A 72 -5.75 -21.19 8.16
C GLY A 72 -6.70 -19.99 8.09
N SER A 73 -7.26 -19.63 9.24
CA SER A 73 -8.20 -18.51 9.34
C SER A 73 -7.47 -17.19 9.61
N TYR A 74 -7.90 -16.14 8.92
CA TYR A 74 -7.43 -14.77 9.14
C TYR A 74 -8.22 -14.08 10.27
N GLY A 75 -7.56 -13.15 10.95
CA GLY A 75 -8.21 -12.20 11.85
C GLY A 75 -8.96 -11.10 11.07
N SER A 76 -9.41 -10.09 11.79
CA SER A 76 -10.17 -8.97 11.21
C SER A 76 -9.33 -8.04 10.30
N GLN A 77 -8.02 -8.13 10.38
CA GLN A 77 -7.09 -7.29 9.63
C GLN A 77 -6.40 -8.12 8.54
N ARG A 78 -6.68 -7.79 7.29
CA ARG A 78 -6.16 -8.51 6.15
C ARG A 78 -6.13 -7.63 4.91
N ASN A 79 -5.60 -6.42 5.02
CA ASN A 79 -5.71 -5.47 3.93
C ASN A 79 -4.42 -4.70 3.63
N PHE A 80 -4.34 -4.24 2.40
CA PHE A 80 -3.47 -3.18 1.91
C PHE A 80 -4.35 -1.98 1.57
N ARG A 81 -4.17 -0.86 2.26
CA ARG A 81 -4.83 0.41 1.95
C ARG A 81 -3.86 1.29 1.19
N TYR A 82 -4.31 1.87 0.10
CA TYR A 82 -3.43 2.60 -0.80
C TYR A 82 -4.02 3.89 -1.33
N GLN A 83 -3.11 4.75 -1.76
CA GLN A 83 -3.33 5.89 -2.65
C GLN A 83 -2.42 5.72 -3.87
N LYS A 84 -2.98 5.80 -5.07
CA LYS A 84 -2.26 5.81 -6.33
C LYS A 84 -2.33 7.20 -6.92
N ILE A 85 -1.18 7.77 -7.27
CA ILE A 85 -1.06 9.07 -7.92
C ILE A 85 -0.17 8.88 -9.13
N GLY A 86 -0.76 9.01 -10.32
CA GLY A 86 -0.07 8.65 -11.56
C GLY A 86 0.41 7.20 -11.52
N ASN A 87 1.69 6.98 -11.72
CA ASN A 87 2.30 5.65 -11.73
C ASN A 87 2.85 5.20 -10.36
N ARG A 88 2.58 5.92 -9.27
CA ARG A 88 3.11 5.60 -7.94
C ARG A 88 2.01 5.21 -6.97
N VAL A 89 2.22 4.09 -6.31
CA VAL A 89 1.36 3.56 -5.25
C VAL A 89 2.05 3.75 -3.90
N TYR A 90 1.34 4.36 -2.98
CA TYR A 90 1.69 4.47 -1.56
C TYR A 90 0.70 3.68 -0.75
N GLY A 91 1.15 2.83 0.13
CA GLY A 91 0.22 2.03 0.91
C GLY A 91 0.74 1.56 2.25
N GLN A 92 -0.21 1.12 3.06
CA GLN A 92 0.02 0.48 4.34
C GLN A 92 -0.69 -0.87 4.34
N PHE A 93 -0.05 -1.86 4.93
CA PHE A 93 -0.63 -3.19 5.06
C PHE A 93 -0.67 -3.66 6.50
N ARG A 94 -1.66 -4.50 6.76
CA ARG A 94 -1.76 -5.29 7.96
C ARG A 94 -2.43 -6.61 7.63
N VAL A 95 -1.77 -7.71 7.98
CA VAL A 95 -2.32 -9.06 7.81
C VAL A 95 -2.13 -9.81 9.12
N GLN A 96 -3.21 -10.38 9.62
CA GLN A 96 -3.26 -11.06 10.90
C GLN A 96 -3.95 -12.42 10.75
N THR A 97 -3.37 -13.47 11.33
CA THR A 97 -4.09 -14.74 11.49
C THR A 97 -5.07 -14.66 12.67
N ASN A 98 -6.03 -15.56 12.69
CA ASN A 98 -6.92 -15.71 13.85
C ASN A 98 -6.16 -16.23 15.08
N SER A 99 -6.74 -15.99 16.24
CA SER A 99 -6.30 -16.54 17.52
C SER A 99 -6.07 -18.05 17.43
N GLY A 100 -4.87 -18.50 17.79
CA GLY A 100 -4.48 -19.92 17.69
C GLY A 100 -4.14 -20.41 16.28
N GLY A 101 -4.17 -19.53 15.26
CA GLY A 101 -3.75 -19.87 13.91
C GLY A 101 -2.25 -20.19 13.85
N ASN A 102 -1.86 -21.26 13.17
CA ASN A 102 -0.46 -21.59 12.91
C ASN A 102 -0.09 -21.03 11.55
N ILE A 103 0.91 -20.14 11.49
CA ILE A 103 1.35 -19.53 10.23
C ILE A 103 1.82 -20.58 9.19
N SER A 104 2.30 -21.73 9.66
CA SER A 104 2.70 -22.85 8.79
C SER A 104 1.52 -23.60 8.18
N SER A 105 0.26 -23.28 8.51
CA SER A 105 -0.89 -23.97 7.93
C SER A 105 -0.95 -23.77 6.42
N GLY A 106 -0.62 -24.81 5.67
CA GLY A 106 -0.54 -24.80 4.21
C GLY A 106 0.73 -24.20 3.62
N LEU A 107 1.62 -23.66 4.44
CA LEU A 107 2.91 -23.09 4.03
C LEU A 107 4.08 -24.01 4.41
N THR A 108 5.14 -23.99 3.62
CA THR A 108 6.37 -24.73 3.91
C THR A 108 7.30 -23.89 4.77
N SER A 109 7.66 -24.41 5.97
CA SER A 109 8.42 -23.66 6.99
C SER A 109 9.79 -23.15 6.51
N SER A 110 10.47 -23.87 5.60
CA SER A 110 11.76 -23.48 5.03
C SER A 110 11.67 -22.52 3.84
N ASN A 111 10.46 -22.18 3.40
CA ASN A 111 10.26 -21.22 2.31
C ASN A 111 10.17 -19.79 2.87
N GLY A 112 10.55 -18.81 2.06
CA GLY A 112 10.36 -17.40 2.40
C GLY A 112 8.89 -17.05 2.55
N ILE A 113 8.54 -16.26 3.57
CA ILE A 113 7.19 -15.70 3.71
C ILE A 113 6.98 -14.54 2.75
N GLN A 114 5.79 -14.44 2.19
CA GLN A 114 5.38 -13.32 1.33
C GLN A 114 3.89 -13.04 1.47
N LEU A 115 3.43 -11.89 0.96
CA LEU A 115 2.02 -11.54 0.88
C LEU A 115 1.62 -11.35 -0.58
N SER A 116 0.59 -12.07 -1.01
CA SER A 116 -0.07 -11.90 -2.31
C SER A 116 -1.30 -11.02 -2.18
N GLY A 117 -1.71 -10.37 -3.29
CA GLY A 117 -2.94 -9.59 -3.35
C GLY A 117 -2.76 -8.07 -3.44
N LEU A 118 -1.57 -7.57 -3.82
CA LEU A 118 -1.44 -6.15 -4.20
C LEU A 118 -2.38 -5.81 -5.36
N PRO A 119 -3.01 -4.62 -5.36
CA PRO A 119 -4.01 -4.24 -6.37
C PRO A 119 -3.42 -4.00 -7.76
N PHE A 120 -2.14 -3.66 -7.81
CA PHE A 120 -1.42 -3.37 -9.05
C PHE A 120 -0.12 -4.16 -9.13
N THR A 121 0.22 -4.61 -10.33
CA THR A 121 1.53 -5.19 -10.63
C THR A 121 2.55 -4.07 -10.74
N SER A 122 3.71 -4.23 -10.10
CA SER A 122 4.79 -3.26 -10.19
C SER A 122 5.36 -3.18 -11.61
N ASN A 123 5.89 -2.02 -11.97
CA ASN A 123 6.48 -1.79 -13.28
C ASN A 123 7.65 -2.75 -13.55
N ALA A 124 7.59 -3.45 -14.68
CA ALA A 124 8.59 -4.45 -15.09
C ALA A 124 9.74 -3.87 -15.94
N ALA A 125 9.68 -2.57 -16.30
CA ALA A 125 10.57 -1.99 -17.31
C ALA A 125 12.04 -1.93 -16.90
N SER A 126 12.36 -2.04 -15.60
CA SER A 126 13.75 -1.96 -15.13
C SER A 126 13.91 -2.66 -13.77
N ALA A 127 15.06 -3.31 -13.59
CA ALA A 127 15.48 -3.83 -12.28
C ALA A 127 15.63 -2.73 -11.20
N ALA A 128 15.62 -1.44 -11.58
CA ALA A 128 15.61 -0.31 -10.65
C ALA A 128 14.23 0.00 -10.05
N HIS A 129 13.18 -0.64 -10.52
CA HIS A 129 11.79 -0.38 -10.07
C HIS A 129 11.33 -1.29 -8.92
N TYR A 130 12.22 -1.61 -7.99
CA TYR A 130 11.81 -2.26 -6.76
C TYR A 130 10.90 -1.32 -5.95
N GLY A 131 9.77 -1.85 -5.51
CA GLY A 131 9.03 -1.23 -4.41
C GLY A 131 9.73 -1.54 -3.10
N ILE A 132 9.84 -0.56 -2.20
CA ILE A 132 10.52 -0.71 -0.92
C ILE A 132 9.65 -0.16 0.20
N GLY A 133 9.69 -0.83 1.34
CA GLY A 133 8.99 -0.42 2.55
C GLY A 133 9.58 -1.05 3.81
N HIS A 134 9.02 -0.67 4.93
CA HIS A 134 9.34 -1.27 6.23
C HIS A 134 8.23 -2.20 6.68
N ALA A 135 8.61 -3.27 7.34
CA ALA A 135 7.69 -4.22 7.95
C ALA A 135 8.01 -4.43 9.42
N ALA A 136 6.98 -4.68 10.20
CA ALA A 136 7.09 -5.04 11.60
C ALA A 136 6.08 -6.15 11.92
N SER A 137 6.41 -7.00 12.89
CA SER A 137 5.43 -7.85 13.55
C SER A 137 4.86 -7.13 14.77
N ASP A 138 3.72 -7.58 15.29
CA ASP A 138 3.00 -6.95 16.41
C ASP A 138 3.78 -6.93 17.73
N SER A 139 4.85 -7.66 17.79
CA SER A 139 5.78 -7.59 18.94
C SER A 139 6.87 -6.59 18.62
N PHE A 140 6.64 -5.32 18.89
CA PHE A 140 7.70 -4.32 18.93
C PHE A 140 8.83 -4.86 19.83
N GLY A 141 9.95 -5.24 19.22
CA GLY A 141 11.10 -5.82 19.94
C GLY A 141 11.20 -7.34 19.89
N VAL A 142 10.48 -8.04 19.02
CA VAL A 142 10.75 -9.45 18.80
C VAL A 142 11.92 -9.59 17.83
N ASN A 143 12.98 -10.16 18.37
CA ASN A 143 14.04 -10.79 17.60
C ASN A 143 13.44 -11.78 16.61
N PHE A 144 13.36 -11.43 15.35
CA PHE A 144 13.33 -12.45 14.33
C PHE A 144 14.64 -13.21 14.49
N ASP A 145 14.56 -14.50 14.82
CA ASP A 145 15.73 -15.39 14.98
C ASP A 145 16.76 -15.01 16.08
N GLY A 146 16.36 -14.24 17.10
CA GLY A 146 17.20 -13.97 18.27
C GLY A 146 18.27 -12.88 18.10
N ASP A 147 18.43 -12.31 16.93
CA ASP A 147 19.31 -11.18 16.65
C ASP A 147 18.49 -9.90 16.38
N ASP A 148 19.02 -8.74 16.76
CA ASP A 148 18.40 -7.42 16.51
C ASP A 148 18.50 -7.08 15.00
N ARG A 149 17.57 -7.61 14.20
CA ARG A 149 17.51 -7.40 12.75
C ARG A 149 16.29 -6.60 12.36
N ASP A 150 16.48 -5.62 11.50
CA ASP A 150 15.37 -4.91 10.88
C ASP A 150 14.81 -5.72 9.71
N VAL A 151 13.48 -5.76 9.63
CA VAL A 151 12.77 -6.36 8.50
C VAL A 151 12.35 -5.27 7.54
N PHE A 152 12.76 -5.38 6.30
CA PHE A 152 12.20 -4.58 5.24
C PHE A 152 11.30 -5.42 4.33
N CYS A 153 10.38 -4.76 3.66
CA CYS A 153 9.57 -5.38 2.64
C CYS A 153 9.87 -4.78 1.27
N TYR A 154 9.68 -5.57 0.22
CA TYR A 154 9.92 -5.14 -1.15
C TYR A 154 8.99 -5.83 -2.14
N VAL A 155 8.84 -5.21 -3.30
CA VAL A 155 8.14 -5.78 -4.45
C VAL A 155 9.12 -5.81 -5.62
N GLU A 156 9.30 -6.96 -6.22
CA GLU A 156 10.14 -7.11 -7.42
C GLU A 156 9.45 -6.52 -8.65
N PRO A 157 10.21 -6.06 -9.65
CA PRO A 157 9.66 -5.61 -10.92
C PRO A 157 8.76 -6.67 -11.57
N GLY A 158 7.60 -6.25 -12.07
CA GLY A 158 6.61 -7.15 -12.67
C GLY A 158 5.86 -8.05 -11.68
N SER A 159 5.87 -7.73 -10.40
CA SER A 159 5.24 -8.53 -9.34
C SER A 159 4.11 -7.79 -8.65
N SER A 160 3.14 -8.54 -8.12
CA SER A 160 2.10 -8.07 -7.20
C SER A 160 2.22 -8.72 -5.81
N ILE A 161 3.45 -9.11 -5.44
CA ILE A 161 3.75 -9.84 -4.21
C ILE A 161 4.70 -9.02 -3.35
N ILE A 162 4.37 -8.85 -2.08
CA ILE A 162 5.25 -8.27 -1.07
C ILE A 162 6.14 -9.38 -0.51
N LYS A 163 7.44 -9.22 -0.61
CA LYS A 163 8.46 -10.09 -0.03
C LYS A 163 9.10 -9.43 1.17
N PHE A 164 9.72 -10.22 2.04
CA PHE A 164 10.36 -9.77 3.28
C PHE A 164 11.78 -10.26 3.34
N ALA A 165 12.67 -9.40 3.84
CA ALA A 165 14.06 -9.74 4.07
C ALA A 165 14.60 -9.03 5.32
N PHE A 166 15.62 -9.66 5.93
CA PHE A 166 16.40 -9.08 7.01
C PHE A 166 17.56 -8.23 6.47
N THR A 167 17.91 -7.19 7.20
CA THR A 167 19.19 -6.49 7.00
C THR A 167 20.29 -7.18 7.81
N HIS A 168 21.45 -7.33 7.20
CA HIS A 168 22.65 -7.85 7.85
C HIS A 168 23.78 -6.82 7.80
N ASP A 169 24.66 -6.86 8.81
CA ASP A 169 25.75 -5.89 8.93
C ASP A 169 26.81 -5.98 7.83
N ASN A 170 27.00 -7.12 7.17
CA ASN A 170 28.03 -7.32 6.15
C ASN A 170 27.66 -8.33 5.05
N ASP A 171 26.46 -8.85 5.01
CA ASP A 171 26.03 -9.88 4.06
C ASP A 171 24.86 -9.40 3.19
N GLU A 172 24.56 -10.17 2.14
CA GLU A 172 23.37 -9.92 1.32
C GLU A 172 22.09 -10.09 2.16
N PRO A 173 21.03 -9.32 1.86
CA PRO A 173 19.76 -9.45 2.56
C PRO A 173 19.22 -10.87 2.56
N GLU A 174 18.94 -11.41 3.72
CA GLU A 174 18.39 -12.76 3.88
C GLU A 174 16.85 -12.72 3.87
N ARG A 175 16.28 -13.70 3.21
CA ARG A 175 14.84 -13.86 3.10
C ARG A 175 14.26 -14.30 4.43
N VAL A 176 13.19 -13.63 4.89
CA VAL A 176 12.44 -14.06 6.08
C VAL A 176 11.71 -15.38 5.78
N LEU A 177 11.98 -16.43 6.54
CA LEU A 177 11.34 -17.73 6.37
C LEU A 177 10.00 -17.80 7.12
N VAL A 178 9.12 -18.70 6.69
CA VAL A 178 7.85 -18.97 7.39
C VAL A 178 8.09 -19.40 8.84
N SER A 179 9.16 -20.17 9.10
CA SER A 179 9.54 -20.63 10.45
C SER A 179 10.04 -19.53 11.38
N GLU A 180 10.48 -18.40 10.84
CA GLU A 180 11.04 -17.29 11.61
C GLU A 180 9.99 -16.26 12.04
N ILE A 181 8.76 -16.37 11.52
CA ILE A 181 7.66 -15.53 11.99
C ILE A 181 7.32 -15.94 13.43
N PRO A 182 7.49 -15.04 14.41
CA PRO A 182 7.29 -15.39 15.81
C PRO A 182 5.84 -15.75 16.10
N VAL A 183 5.67 -16.80 16.93
CA VAL A 183 4.36 -17.16 17.49
C VAL A 183 4.00 -16.11 18.53
N PHE A 184 2.95 -15.38 18.32
CA PHE A 184 2.43 -14.48 19.33
C PHE A 184 1.84 -15.29 20.50
N SER A 185 2.47 -15.19 21.68
CA SER A 185 2.05 -15.89 22.89
C SER A 185 0.76 -15.32 23.50
N PRO A 186 -0.05 -16.11 24.18
CA PRO A 186 -1.47 -15.88 24.41
C PRO A 186 -1.74 -14.69 25.35
N GLY A 187 -2.09 -13.59 24.77
CA GLY A 187 -2.81 -12.47 25.36
C GLY A 187 -4.08 -12.23 24.55
N ALA A 188 -4.76 -11.12 24.73
CA ALA A 188 -6.02 -10.81 24.05
C ALA A 188 -5.97 -10.80 22.48
N TYR A 189 -4.79 -11.02 21.88
CA TYR A 189 -4.53 -11.00 20.44
C TYR A 189 -3.65 -12.17 20.02
N ALA A 190 -4.09 -13.39 20.26
CA ALA A 190 -3.34 -14.58 19.86
C ALA A 190 -3.41 -14.76 18.32
N GLY A 191 -2.30 -14.53 17.61
CA GLY A 191 -2.18 -14.72 16.15
C GLY A 191 -0.89 -14.12 15.62
N TYR A 192 -0.49 -14.51 14.42
CA TYR A 192 0.64 -13.91 13.71
C TYR A 192 0.19 -12.63 13.02
N MET A 193 0.97 -11.57 13.09
CA MET A 193 0.69 -10.32 12.42
C MET A 193 1.94 -9.77 11.73
N LEU A 194 1.76 -9.37 10.48
CA LEU A 194 2.69 -8.51 9.75
C LEU A 194 1.99 -7.21 9.40
N ALA A 195 2.65 -6.10 9.65
CA ALA A 195 2.20 -4.76 9.27
C ALA A 195 3.36 -3.96 8.70
N GLY A 196 3.06 -3.01 7.85
CA GLY A 196 4.11 -2.17 7.28
C GLY A 196 3.58 -1.11 6.33
N ASN A 197 4.51 -0.42 5.71
CA ASN A 197 4.26 0.49 4.60
C ASN A 197 5.03 0.06 3.36
N LEU A 198 4.57 0.49 2.21
CA LEU A 198 5.18 0.14 0.93
C LEU A 198 4.93 1.25 -0.07
N THR A 199 5.94 1.53 -0.88
CA THR A 199 5.83 2.41 -2.05
C THR A 199 6.40 1.70 -3.26
N TYR A 200 5.67 1.70 -4.39
CA TYR A 200 6.13 1.09 -5.63
C TYR A 200 5.58 1.80 -6.87
N LEU A 201 6.24 1.60 -8.00
CA LEU A 201 5.80 2.09 -9.31
C LEU A 201 4.95 1.02 -10.02
N VAL A 202 3.97 1.45 -10.79
CA VAL A 202 3.07 0.62 -11.63
C VAL A 202 3.14 1.03 -13.09
#